data_64f7260e5392204ad0eed315ed6cfb03
#
_entry.id   64f7260e5392204ad0eed315ed6cfb03
#
_cell.length_a   1.000
_cell.length_b   1.000
_cell.length_c   1.000
_cell.angle_alpha   90.00
_cell.angle_beta   90.00
_cell.angle_gamma   90.00
#
_symmetry.space_group_name_H-M   'P 1'
#
loop_
_entity.id
_entity.type
_entity.pdbx_description
1 polymer ?
#
loop_
_entity_poly.entity_id
_entity_poly.type
_entity_poly.pdbx_seq_one_letter_code
_entity_poly.pdbx_strand_id
1 'polypeptide(L)'
;VDLVRRAYIPEQIPSYMCSFSGLKWSNEGPFIYYYGEGEIRFIGYSLDEGDLEKSLQRAIDRHRPVRVLVASPRKIEGYDVIESDEYYFLDAESLKINKKIRNLIRRAEKDVKVRETELEDEHLYFIGDFVRRKGLKEHEIMLRKLPEYVRAAKPLILEARQEGRLIAVTIADIKSSDAFSFYLFNFTSERKVPGASDLLLKNLIDRSIEMGKKVNMGLGINEGIRKFKLKWGAKVLAPFYLMERYCQEISLF
;
A
#
# COMPACT_ATOMS: atom_id res chain seq x y z
N VAL A 1 14.02 7.84 12.90
CA VAL A 1 14.25 6.53 12.28
C VAL A 1 13.41 5.46 12.97
N ASP A 2 13.26 5.57 14.29
CA ASP A 2 12.53 4.57 15.08
C ASP A 2 11.01 4.59 14.84
N LEU A 3 10.43 5.76 14.58
CA LEU A 3 8.98 5.91 14.39
C LEU A 3 8.47 5.11 13.19
N VAL A 4 9.14 5.16 12.04
CA VAL A 4 8.75 4.45 10.81
C VAL A 4 8.79 2.93 10.99
N ARG A 5 9.67 2.42 11.87
CA ARG A 5 9.75 1.00 12.18
C ARG A 5 8.47 0.44 12.81
N ARG A 6 7.65 1.30 13.38
CA ARG A 6 6.35 0.96 13.96
C ARG A 6 5.19 1.03 12.95
N ALA A 7 5.46 1.38 11.67
CA ALA A 7 4.45 1.50 10.63
C ALA A 7 3.61 0.22 10.50
N TYR A 8 2.30 0.38 10.36
CA TYR A 8 1.35 -0.71 10.16
C TYR A 8 0.40 -0.48 8.98
N ILE A 9 0.47 0.70 8.33
CA ILE A 9 -0.15 1.00 7.04
C ILE A 9 0.90 1.59 6.08
N PRO A 10 0.75 1.40 4.75
CA PRO A 10 1.74 1.85 3.76
C PRO A 10 2.01 3.35 3.79
N GLU A 11 1.00 4.16 4.08
CA GLU A 11 1.07 5.61 4.11
C GLU A 11 1.98 6.15 5.23
N GLN A 12 2.36 5.30 6.20
CA GLN A 12 3.33 5.65 7.24
C GLN A 12 4.78 5.44 6.79
N ILE A 13 5.00 5.03 5.53
CA ILE A 13 6.34 4.75 5.00
C ILE A 13 6.80 5.89 4.11
N PRO A 14 7.77 6.73 4.55
CA PRO A 14 8.22 7.87 3.77
C PRO A 14 8.80 7.50 2.40
N SER A 15 9.56 6.41 2.28
CA SER A 15 10.08 5.96 0.99
C SER A 15 8.97 5.63 -0.02
N TYR A 16 7.83 5.13 0.45
CA TYR A 16 6.63 4.90 -0.37
C TYR A 16 5.97 6.22 -0.75
N MET A 17 5.52 6.97 0.22
CA MET A 17 4.73 8.18 0.00
C MET A 17 5.48 9.28 -0.73
N CYS A 18 6.74 9.56 -0.36
CA CYS A 18 7.53 10.60 -1.00
C CYS A 18 7.85 10.28 -2.45
N SER A 19 8.15 9.00 -2.77
CA SER A 19 8.44 8.59 -4.15
C SER A 19 7.25 8.83 -5.08
N PHE A 20 6.04 8.56 -4.62
CA PHE A 20 4.84 8.72 -5.45
C PHE A 20 4.25 10.14 -5.44
N SER A 21 4.33 10.85 -4.31
CA SER A 21 3.76 12.19 -4.20
C SER A 21 4.73 13.31 -4.58
N GLY A 22 6.03 13.10 -4.42
CA GLY A 22 7.05 14.16 -4.51
C GLY A 22 7.10 15.07 -3.28
N LEU A 23 6.26 14.84 -2.28
CA LEU A 23 6.23 15.63 -1.05
C LEU A 23 7.39 15.28 -0.12
N LYS A 24 7.75 16.21 0.75
CA LYS A 24 8.66 15.99 1.88
C LYS A 24 7.87 15.40 3.03
N TRP A 25 8.53 14.71 3.95
CA TRP A 25 7.88 14.17 5.14
C TRP A 25 8.43 14.76 6.43
N SER A 26 7.62 14.71 7.47
CA SER A 26 7.97 15.03 8.85
C SER A 26 7.03 14.27 9.78
N ASN A 27 7.19 14.47 11.08
CA ASN A 27 6.24 13.97 12.08
C ASN A 27 5.86 15.06 13.07
N GLU A 28 4.67 14.91 13.64
CA GLU A 28 4.21 15.70 14.79
C GLU A 28 3.77 14.73 15.88
N GLY A 29 4.64 14.59 16.90
CA GLY A 29 4.50 13.52 17.87
C GLY A 29 4.53 12.14 17.17
N PRO A 30 3.55 11.26 17.43
CA PRO A 30 3.50 9.92 16.85
C PRO A 30 2.85 9.86 15.45
N PHE A 31 2.54 10.99 14.83
CA PHE A 31 1.88 11.05 13.53
C PHE A 31 2.86 11.47 12.44
N ILE A 32 2.88 10.72 11.34
CA ILE A 32 3.64 11.06 10.14
C ILE A 32 2.77 11.94 9.25
N TYR A 33 3.39 12.91 8.59
CA TYR A 33 2.72 13.71 7.57
C TYR A 33 3.68 14.09 6.44
N TYR A 34 3.08 14.44 5.29
CA TYR A 34 3.79 14.84 4.08
C TYR A 34 3.36 16.24 3.70
N TYR A 35 4.31 17.05 3.19
CA TYR A 35 4.06 18.46 2.92
C TYR A 35 4.84 18.97 1.71
N GLY A 36 4.27 19.92 1.02
CA GLY A 36 4.86 20.59 -0.15
C GLY A 36 3.78 21.15 -1.07
N GLU A 37 4.15 22.07 -1.95
CA GLU A 37 3.25 22.64 -2.98
C GLU A 37 1.90 23.15 -2.43
N GLY A 38 1.90 23.72 -1.23
CA GLY A 38 0.68 24.21 -0.58
C GLY A 38 -0.24 23.11 0.00
N GLU A 39 0.21 21.87 0.03
CA GLU A 39 -0.56 20.73 0.51
C GLU A 39 0.08 20.08 1.75
N ILE A 40 -0.77 19.58 2.65
CA ILE A 40 -0.40 18.61 3.69
C ILE A 40 -1.22 17.33 3.47
N ARG A 41 -0.55 16.17 3.56
CA ARG A 41 -1.18 14.84 3.71
C ARG A 41 -0.83 14.31 5.09
N PHE A 42 -1.77 14.37 6.01
CA PHE A 42 -1.59 13.97 7.40
C PHE A 42 -2.09 12.54 7.60
N ILE A 43 -1.24 11.69 8.19
CA ILE A 43 -1.58 10.29 8.46
C ILE A 43 -2.01 10.18 9.93
N GLY A 44 -3.32 10.21 10.13
CA GLY A 44 -3.98 10.20 11.45
C GLY A 44 -4.00 8.84 12.15
N TYR A 45 -3.19 7.90 11.68
CA TYR A 45 -2.93 6.61 12.31
C TYR A 45 -1.71 6.75 13.22
N SER A 46 -1.96 6.75 14.51
CA SER A 46 -0.91 6.98 15.49
C SER A 46 0.05 5.80 15.60
N LEU A 47 1.33 6.09 15.70
CA LEU A 47 2.39 5.10 15.94
C LEU A 47 2.73 4.93 17.43
N ASP A 48 2.11 5.77 18.28
CA ASP A 48 2.19 5.74 19.75
C ASP A 48 1.03 6.56 20.33
N GLU A 49 0.98 6.74 21.66
CA GLU A 49 0.00 7.64 22.27
C GLU A 49 0.14 9.08 21.75
N GLY A 50 -0.96 9.70 21.38
CA GLY A 50 -0.98 11.06 20.86
C GLY A 50 -2.37 11.60 20.57
N ASP A 51 -2.46 12.93 20.53
CA ASP A 51 -3.68 13.66 20.21
C ASP A 51 -3.63 14.07 18.73
N LEU A 52 -4.51 13.45 17.94
CA LEU A 52 -4.55 13.61 16.50
C LEU A 52 -4.87 15.06 16.10
N GLU A 53 -5.90 15.64 16.69
CA GLU A 53 -6.38 16.97 16.32
C GLU A 53 -5.35 18.05 16.66
N LYS A 54 -4.71 17.95 17.85
CA LYS A 54 -3.63 18.87 18.21
C LYS A 54 -2.41 18.73 17.31
N SER A 55 -2.04 17.49 16.97
CA SER A 55 -0.90 17.24 16.10
C SER A 55 -1.16 17.71 14.67
N LEU A 56 -2.37 17.45 14.15
CA LEU A 56 -2.81 17.97 12.85
C LEU A 56 -2.80 19.49 12.82
N GLN A 57 -3.35 20.16 13.86
CA GLN A 57 -3.37 21.62 13.93
C GLN A 57 -1.97 22.21 13.95
N ARG A 58 -1.03 21.63 14.71
CA ARG A 58 0.38 22.08 14.73
C ARG A 58 1.07 21.94 13.36
N ALA A 59 0.79 20.86 12.62
CA ALA A 59 1.33 20.71 11.28
C ALA A 59 0.76 21.79 10.34
N ILE A 60 -0.53 22.09 10.43
CA ILE A 60 -1.21 23.15 9.65
C ILE A 60 -0.60 24.53 10.00
N ASP A 61 -0.45 24.86 11.27
CA ASP A 61 0.10 26.15 11.73
C ASP A 61 1.54 26.35 11.24
N ARG A 62 2.33 25.27 11.21
CA ARG A 62 3.73 25.27 10.75
C ARG A 62 3.86 25.51 9.27
N HIS A 63 3.02 24.88 8.44
CA HIS A 63 3.18 24.87 6.98
C HIS A 63 2.18 25.78 6.24
N ARG A 64 1.10 26.21 6.91
CA ARG A 64 0.04 27.07 6.35
C ARG A 64 -0.41 26.62 4.97
N PRO A 65 -0.86 25.36 4.81
CA PRO A 65 -1.22 24.82 3.53
C PRO A 65 -2.52 25.44 2.99
N VAL A 66 -2.68 25.42 1.68
CA VAL A 66 -3.96 25.74 1.01
C VAL A 66 -4.93 24.56 1.10
N ARG A 67 -4.37 23.32 1.04
CA ARG A 67 -5.13 22.08 1.06
C ARG A 67 -4.59 21.11 2.12
N VAL A 68 -5.49 20.50 2.87
CA VAL A 68 -5.17 19.48 3.86
C VAL A 68 -5.92 18.21 3.53
N LEU A 69 -5.18 17.13 3.28
CA LEU A 69 -5.70 15.78 3.16
C LEU A 69 -5.38 15.01 4.46
N VAL A 70 -6.34 14.29 4.99
CA VAL A 70 -6.16 13.48 6.20
C VAL A 70 -6.64 12.06 5.93
N ALA A 71 -5.74 11.09 6.08
CA ALA A 71 -6.09 9.68 6.16
C ALA A 71 -6.18 9.27 7.63
N SER A 72 -7.36 8.80 8.10
CA SER A 72 -7.60 8.54 9.51
C SER A 72 -8.54 7.35 9.74
N PRO A 73 -8.42 6.63 10.87
CA PRO A 73 -9.38 5.56 11.24
C PRO A 73 -10.74 6.09 11.68
N ARG A 74 -10.89 7.38 11.85
CA ARG A 74 -12.14 8.04 12.23
C ARG A 74 -12.34 9.35 11.48
N LYS A 75 -13.59 9.77 11.35
CA LYS A 75 -13.92 11.07 10.78
C LYS A 75 -13.48 12.20 11.71
N ILE A 76 -13.06 13.30 11.12
CA ILE A 76 -12.64 14.53 11.81
C ILE A 76 -13.65 15.62 11.45
N GLU A 77 -14.13 16.35 12.43
CA GLU A 77 -15.06 17.45 12.24
C GLU A 77 -14.42 18.57 11.41
N GLY A 78 -15.19 19.16 10.51
CA GLY A 78 -14.74 20.23 9.60
C GLY A 78 -13.91 19.75 8.41
N TYR A 79 -13.92 18.44 8.12
CA TYR A 79 -13.31 17.86 6.92
C TYR A 79 -14.36 17.09 6.10
N ASP A 80 -14.31 17.23 4.77
CA ASP A 80 -15.16 16.49 3.85
C ASP A 80 -14.60 15.10 3.59
N VAL A 81 -15.40 14.06 3.76
CA VAL A 81 -15.00 12.68 3.46
C VAL A 81 -15.06 12.45 1.96
N ILE A 82 -13.92 12.19 1.32
CA ILE A 82 -13.81 11.88 -0.11
C ILE A 82 -13.73 10.39 -0.41
N GLU A 83 -13.25 9.58 0.54
CA GLU A 83 -13.20 8.13 0.41
C GLU A 83 -13.38 7.45 1.78
N SER A 84 -13.99 6.27 1.78
CA SER A 84 -14.08 5.41 2.97
C SER A 84 -13.88 3.95 2.58
N ASP A 85 -13.07 3.23 3.35
CA ASP A 85 -12.74 1.81 3.15
C ASP A 85 -12.25 1.19 4.48
N GLU A 86 -11.59 0.04 4.39
CA GLU A 86 -10.95 -0.66 5.51
C GLU A 86 -9.61 -1.21 5.07
N TYR A 87 -8.60 -1.13 5.94
CA TYR A 87 -7.37 -1.91 5.81
C TYR A 87 -7.58 -3.35 6.24
N TYR A 88 -6.95 -4.26 5.53
CA TYR A 88 -6.95 -5.69 5.83
C TYR A 88 -5.55 -6.18 6.17
N PHE A 89 -5.46 -7.18 7.05
CA PHE A 89 -4.20 -7.83 7.38
C PHE A 89 -4.33 -9.34 7.53
N LEU A 90 -3.20 -10.03 7.42
CA LEU A 90 -3.03 -11.44 7.71
C LEU A 90 -1.95 -11.61 8.78
N ASP A 91 -2.15 -12.54 9.67
CA ASP A 91 -1.16 -13.07 10.58
C ASP A 91 -1.15 -14.61 10.51
N ALA A 92 -0.19 -15.24 11.17
CA ALA A 92 -0.09 -16.70 11.18
C ALA A 92 -1.36 -17.39 11.73
N GLU A 93 -2.07 -16.73 12.67
CA GLU A 93 -3.27 -17.27 13.31
C GLU A 93 -4.51 -17.14 12.41
N SER A 94 -4.63 -16.02 11.67
CA SER A 94 -5.79 -15.76 10.82
C SER A 94 -5.68 -16.43 9.44
N LEU A 95 -4.48 -16.85 9.04
CA LEU A 95 -4.21 -17.46 7.74
C LEU A 95 -5.06 -18.70 7.50
N LYS A 96 -5.90 -18.69 6.44
CA LYS A 96 -6.77 -19.79 6.06
C LYS A 96 -6.41 -20.34 4.70
N ILE A 97 -5.58 -21.37 4.67
CA ILE A 97 -5.27 -22.12 3.44
C ILE A 97 -6.23 -23.30 3.32
N ASN A 98 -7.45 -23.03 2.85
CA ASN A 98 -8.45 -24.05 2.60
C ASN A 98 -8.12 -24.93 1.38
N LYS A 99 -8.91 -26.01 1.16
CA LYS A 99 -8.70 -26.94 0.03
C LYS A 99 -8.70 -26.23 -1.34
N LYS A 100 -9.55 -25.21 -1.51
CA LYS A 100 -9.64 -24.44 -2.77
C LYS A 100 -8.36 -23.64 -3.05
N ILE A 101 -7.85 -22.90 -2.06
CA ILE A 101 -6.59 -22.16 -2.18
C ILE A 101 -5.44 -23.12 -2.43
N ARG A 102 -5.35 -24.22 -1.67
CA ARG A 102 -4.31 -25.23 -1.83
C ARG A 102 -4.29 -25.85 -3.25
N ASN A 103 -5.45 -26.12 -3.79
CA ASN A 103 -5.56 -26.65 -5.16
C ASN A 103 -5.18 -25.61 -6.22
N LEU A 104 -5.53 -24.32 -6.02
CA LEU A 104 -5.11 -23.22 -6.90
C LEU A 104 -3.58 -23.06 -6.90
N ILE A 105 -2.97 -23.07 -5.72
CA ILE A 105 -1.51 -22.96 -5.56
C ILE A 105 -0.83 -24.15 -6.25
N ARG A 106 -1.23 -25.40 -5.93
CA ARG A 106 -0.65 -26.61 -6.54
C ARG A 106 -0.78 -26.64 -8.06
N ARG A 107 -1.86 -26.07 -8.60
CA ARG A 107 -2.03 -25.94 -10.05
C ARG A 107 -1.05 -24.90 -10.60
N ALA A 108 -0.99 -23.72 -9.97
CA ALA A 108 -0.08 -22.67 -10.40
C ALA A 108 1.40 -23.12 -10.33
N GLU A 109 1.82 -23.84 -9.29
CA GLU A 109 3.17 -24.39 -9.13
C GLU A 109 3.60 -25.31 -10.29
N LYS A 110 2.65 -25.96 -10.97
CA LYS A 110 2.94 -26.79 -12.17
C LYS A 110 3.11 -25.94 -13.43
N ASP A 111 2.39 -24.82 -13.50
CA ASP A 111 2.26 -24.04 -14.72
C ASP A 111 3.19 -22.82 -14.73
N VAL A 112 3.62 -22.32 -13.55
CA VAL A 112 4.44 -21.12 -13.45
C VAL A 112 5.64 -21.32 -12.53
N LYS A 113 6.73 -20.61 -12.86
CA LYS A 113 7.92 -20.48 -12.01
C LYS A 113 7.88 -19.12 -11.31
N VAL A 114 8.04 -19.13 -9.97
CA VAL A 114 8.15 -17.91 -9.17
C VAL A 114 9.61 -17.63 -8.86
N ARG A 115 10.02 -16.39 -8.99
CA ARG A 115 11.34 -15.93 -8.53
C ARG A 115 11.27 -14.51 -7.97
N GLU A 116 12.22 -14.19 -7.13
CA GLU A 116 12.55 -12.82 -6.76
C GLU A 116 13.40 -12.20 -7.87
N THR A 117 13.15 -10.94 -8.18
CA THR A 117 13.81 -10.23 -9.26
C THR A 117 13.99 -8.74 -8.92
N GLU A 118 14.74 -8.04 -9.75
CA GLU A 118 14.81 -6.59 -9.77
C GLU A 118 13.79 -6.03 -10.77
N LEU A 119 13.51 -4.73 -10.68
CA LEU A 119 12.64 -4.05 -11.65
C LEU A 119 13.39 -3.87 -12.97
N GLU A 120 12.86 -4.44 -14.03
CA GLU A 120 13.38 -4.38 -15.39
C GLU A 120 12.37 -3.70 -16.33
N ASP A 121 12.80 -3.30 -17.53
CA ASP A 121 11.92 -2.67 -18.53
C ASP A 121 10.72 -3.56 -18.90
N GLU A 122 10.92 -4.88 -18.95
CA GLU A 122 9.81 -5.83 -19.20
C GLU A 122 8.70 -5.68 -18.15
N HIS A 123 9.05 -5.50 -16.89
CA HIS A 123 8.08 -5.27 -15.82
C HIS A 123 7.33 -3.95 -16.02
N LEU A 124 8.01 -2.89 -16.43
CA LEU A 124 7.38 -1.59 -16.69
C LEU A 124 6.39 -1.67 -17.87
N TYR A 125 6.74 -2.37 -18.93
CA TYR A 125 5.83 -2.63 -20.05
C TYR A 125 4.61 -3.43 -19.60
N PHE A 126 4.85 -4.49 -18.83
CA PHE A 126 3.79 -5.37 -18.30
C PHE A 126 2.82 -4.60 -17.39
N ILE A 127 3.33 -3.75 -16.49
CA ILE A 127 2.55 -2.90 -15.61
C ILE A 127 1.77 -1.86 -16.40
N GLY A 128 2.39 -1.21 -17.37
CA GLY A 128 1.74 -0.24 -18.25
C GLY A 128 0.59 -0.87 -19.06
N ASP A 129 0.77 -2.09 -19.54
CA ASP A 129 -0.29 -2.84 -20.22
C ASP A 129 -1.45 -3.17 -19.27
N PHE A 130 -1.16 -3.62 -18.05
CA PHE A 130 -2.19 -3.88 -17.03
C PHE A 130 -3.02 -2.60 -16.73
N VAL A 131 -2.36 -1.46 -16.55
CA VAL A 131 -3.02 -0.17 -16.26
C VAL A 131 -3.96 0.23 -17.39
N ARG A 132 -3.50 0.14 -18.64
CA ARG A 132 -4.33 0.44 -19.82
C ARG A 132 -5.54 -0.48 -19.91
N ARG A 133 -5.36 -1.79 -19.76
CA ARG A 133 -6.45 -2.78 -19.83
C ARG A 133 -7.49 -2.62 -18.72
N LYS A 134 -7.07 -2.10 -17.57
CA LYS A 134 -7.95 -1.85 -16.42
C LYS A 134 -8.58 -0.47 -16.43
N GLY A 135 -8.21 0.40 -17.38
CA GLY A 135 -8.71 1.77 -17.44
C GLY A 135 -8.27 2.65 -16.27
N LEU A 136 -7.17 2.32 -15.62
CA LEU A 136 -6.66 2.99 -14.42
C LEU A 136 -5.79 4.20 -14.78
N LYS A 137 -6.31 5.10 -15.62
CA LYS A 137 -5.56 6.29 -16.13
C LYS A 137 -5.02 7.18 -15.00
N GLU A 138 -5.78 7.34 -13.93
CA GLU A 138 -5.37 8.13 -12.76
C GLU A 138 -4.14 7.56 -12.05
N HIS A 139 -3.96 6.24 -12.11
CA HIS A 139 -2.81 5.54 -11.54
C HIS A 139 -1.59 5.54 -12.46
N GLU A 140 -1.73 5.95 -13.72
CA GLU A 140 -0.61 5.94 -14.69
C GLU A 140 0.52 6.87 -14.25
N ILE A 141 0.20 8.06 -13.76
CA ILE A 141 1.18 9.04 -13.26
C ILE A 141 1.93 8.46 -12.05
N MET A 142 1.19 7.84 -11.12
CA MET A 142 1.78 7.19 -9.95
C MET A 142 2.75 6.08 -10.38
N LEU A 143 2.34 5.24 -11.32
CA LEU A 143 3.15 4.09 -11.75
C LEU A 143 4.40 4.49 -12.56
N ARG A 144 4.41 5.66 -13.21
CA ARG A 144 5.64 6.22 -13.81
C ARG A 144 6.73 6.50 -12.77
N LYS A 145 6.35 6.73 -11.51
CA LYS A 145 7.27 6.94 -10.38
C LYS A 145 7.70 5.64 -9.68
N LEU A 146 7.20 4.50 -10.14
CA LEU A 146 7.56 3.20 -9.57
C LEU A 146 9.09 2.94 -9.54
N PRO A 147 9.88 3.29 -10.59
CA PRO A 147 11.33 3.14 -10.54
C PRO A 147 11.99 3.97 -9.43
N GLU A 148 11.45 5.15 -9.10
CA GLU A 148 11.95 5.99 -8.00
C GLU A 148 11.72 5.29 -6.66
N TYR A 149 10.51 4.77 -6.44
CA TYR A 149 10.17 4.01 -5.26
C TYR A 149 11.06 2.77 -5.11
N VAL A 150 11.22 1.98 -6.17
CA VAL A 150 12.05 0.76 -6.13
C VAL A 150 13.50 1.09 -5.79
N ARG A 151 14.05 2.17 -6.31
CA ARG A 151 15.41 2.62 -6.00
C ARG A 151 15.55 3.06 -4.55
N ALA A 152 14.55 3.79 -4.02
CA ALA A 152 14.58 4.31 -2.66
C ALA A 152 14.35 3.24 -1.59
N ALA A 153 13.36 2.37 -1.79
CA ALA A 153 12.88 1.41 -0.79
C ALA A 153 13.47 0.00 -0.94
N LYS A 154 13.94 -0.35 -2.16
CA LYS A 154 14.38 -1.71 -2.50
C LYS A 154 13.37 -2.77 -2.04
N PRO A 155 12.11 -2.68 -2.50
CA PRO A 155 11.05 -3.59 -2.11
C PRO A 155 11.34 -5.01 -2.62
N LEU A 156 10.64 -5.98 -2.06
CA LEU A 156 10.58 -7.33 -2.61
C LEU A 156 9.75 -7.30 -3.90
N ILE A 157 10.33 -7.76 -5.00
CA ILE A 157 9.63 -7.96 -6.27
C ILE A 157 9.61 -9.46 -6.56
N LEU A 158 8.40 -10.01 -6.64
CA LEU A 158 8.16 -11.40 -7.01
C LEU A 158 7.48 -11.43 -8.37
N GLU A 159 8.00 -12.26 -9.27
CA GLU A 159 7.37 -12.52 -10.58
C GLU A 159 6.99 -13.99 -10.73
N ALA A 160 5.93 -14.23 -11.49
CA ALA A 160 5.49 -15.54 -11.92
C ALA A 160 5.57 -15.63 -13.45
N ARG A 161 6.28 -16.63 -13.96
CA ARG A 161 6.48 -16.87 -15.39
C ARG A 161 5.96 -18.22 -15.82
N GLN A 162 5.30 -18.27 -16.98
CA GLN A 162 4.91 -19.48 -17.68
C GLN A 162 5.64 -19.55 -19.01
N GLU A 163 6.44 -20.59 -19.25
CA GLU A 163 7.21 -20.75 -20.50
C GLU A 163 8.04 -19.49 -20.86
N GLY A 164 8.66 -18.88 -19.85
CA GLY A 164 9.45 -17.64 -20.00
C GLY A 164 8.62 -16.34 -20.04
N ARG A 165 7.31 -16.40 -20.24
CA ARG A 165 6.43 -15.21 -20.31
C ARG A 165 6.01 -14.75 -18.92
N LEU A 166 6.05 -13.46 -18.69
CA LEU A 166 5.60 -12.83 -17.45
C LEU A 166 4.06 -12.91 -17.32
N ILE A 167 3.59 -13.50 -16.22
CA ILE A 167 2.16 -13.73 -15.97
C ILE A 167 1.63 -12.86 -14.84
N ALA A 168 2.43 -12.67 -13.81
CA ALA A 168 2.07 -11.81 -12.68
C ALA A 168 3.32 -11.23 -12.03
N VAL A 169 3.17 -10.04 -11.42
CA VAL A 169 4.20 -9.37 -10.63
C VAL A 169 3.57 -8.85 -9.35
N THR A 170 4.21 -9.13 -8.22
CA THR A 170 3.86 -8.56 -6.92
C THR A 170 5.02 -7.73 -6.41
N ILE A 171 4.71 -6.53 -5.89
CA ILE A 171 5.68 -5.66 -5.24
C ILE A 171 5.23 -5.47 -3.78
N ALA A 172 6.13 -5.74 -2.85
CA ALA A 172 5.87 -5.70 -1.42
C ALA A 172 7.03 -5.05 -0.65
N ASP A 173 6.72 -4.29 0.37
CA ASP A 173 7.73 -3.81 1.31
C ASP A 173 7.78 -4.74 2.53
N ILE A 174 8.92 -5.38 2.73
CA ILE A 174 9.15 -6.30 3.85
C ILE A 174 10.19 -5.77 4.85
N LYS A 175 10.71 -4.55 4.62
CA LYS A 175 11.86 -4.01 5.35
C LYS A 175 11.54 -2.79 6.20
N SER A 176 10.58 -1.97 5.82
CA SER A 176 10.34 -0.65 6.46
C SER A 176 9.75 -0.74 7.86
N SER A 177 8.96 -1.77 8.17
CA SER A 177 8.38 -1.97 9.50
C SER A 177 8.94 -3.23 10.17
N ASP A 178 9.01 -3.22 11.50
CA ASP A 178 9.42 -4.40 12.28
C ASP A 178 8.27 -5.40 12.45
N ALA A 179 7.03 -4.94 12.46
CA ALA A 179 5.84 -5.76 12.71
C ALA A 179 5.04 -6.15 11.47
N PHE A 180 5.20 -5.42 10.35
CA PHE A 180 4.41 -5.62 9.15
C PHE A 180 5.26 -5.71 7.88
N SER A 181 4.83 -6.59 6.98
CA SER A 181 5.12 -6.52 5.54
C SER A 181 3.91 -5.92 4.83
N PHE A 182 4.13 -5.20 3.73
CA PHE A 182 3.08 -4.49 3.00
C PHE A 182 2.94 -5.06 1.59
N TYR A 183 1.77 -5.62 1.27
CA TYR A 183 1.39 -6.08 -0.06
C TYR A 183 0.89 -4.87 -0.86
N LEU A 184 1.80 -4.22 -1.61
CA LEU A 184 1.54 -2.91 -2.22
C LEU A 184 0.87 -3.02 -3.58
N PHE A 185 1.43 -3.83 -4.48
CA PHE A 185 0.95 -3.93 -5.85
C PHE A 185 0.93 -5.39 -6.31
N ASN A 186 -0.09 -5.70 -7.13
CA ASN A 186 -0.18 -6.98 -7.83
C ASN A 186 -0.74 -6.75 -9.24
N PHE A 187 0.05 -7.09 -10.24
CA PHE A 187 -0.27 -6.94 -11.65
C PHE A 187 -0.37 -8.30 -12.31
N THR A 188 -1.30 -8.47 -13.24
CA THR A 188 -1.52 -9.74 -13.93
C THR A 188 -1.64 -9.54 -15.42
N SER A 189 -1.17 -10.53 -16.22
CA SER A 189 -1.35 -10.55 -17.66
C SER A 189 -2.83 -10.63 -18.05
N GLU A 190 -3.14 -10.35 -19.29
CA GLU A 190 -4.47 -10.59 -19.87
C GLU A 190 -4.81 -12.09 -19.84
N ARG A 191 -3.87 -12.92 -20.28
CA ARG A 191 -3.96 -14.37 -20.16
C ARG A 191 -3.79 -14.79 -18.71
N LYS A 192 -4.91 -14.97 -18.02
CA LYS A 192 -4.91 -15.38 -16.62
C LYS A 192 -4.45 -16.83 -16.47
N VAL A 193 -3.47 -17.03 -15.60
CA VAL A 193 -3.12 -18.36 -15.08
C VAL A 193 -3.74 -18.47 -13.68
N PRO A 194 -4.74 -19.35 -13.50
CA PRO A 194 -5.43 -19.50 -12.22
C PRO A 194 -4.44 -19.82 -11.09
N GLY A 195 -4.47 -19.03 -10.02
CA GLY A 195 -3.61 -19.22 -8.86
C GLY A 195 -2.25 -18.52 -8.91
N ALA A 196 -1.86 -17.88 -10.03
CA ALA A 196 -0.56 -17.19 -10.11
C ALA A 196 -0.41 -16.09 -9.04
N SER A 197 -1.41 -15.21 -8.90
CA SER A 197 -1.41 -14.18 -7.82
C SER A 197 -1.49 -14.81 -6.42
N ASP A 198 -2.22 -15.93 -6.27
CA ASP A 198 -2.28 -16.65 -5.00
C ASP A 198 -0.92 -17.24 -4.63
N LEU A 199 -0.17 -17.75 -5.61
CA LEU A 199 1.16 -18.29 -5.40
C LEU A 199 2.17 -17.19 -5.03
N LEU A 200 2.12 -16.02 -5.69
CA LEU A 200 2.95 -14.86 -5.31
C LEU A 200 2.63 -14.36 -3.90
N LEU A 201 1.34 -14.25 -3.57
CA LEU A 201 0.91 -13.87 -2.22
C LEU A 201 1.38 -14.90 -1.17
N LYS A 202 1.27 -16.19 -1.47
CA LYS A 202 1.77 -17.27 -0.59
C LYS A 202 3.26 -17.09 -0.29
N ASN A 203 4.09 -16.81 -1.31
CA ASN A 203 5.52 -16.56 -1.13
C ASN A 203 5.79 -15.35 -0.23
N LEU A 204 5.02 -14.26 -0.38
CA LEU A 204 5.13 -13.09 0.51
C LEU A 204 4.74 -13.44 1.95
N ILE A 205 3.62 -14.16 2.13
CA ILE A 205 3.11 -14.56 3.45
C ILE A 205 4.14 -15.44 4.17
N ASP A 206 4.69 -16.45 3.50
CA ASP A 206 5.68 -17.35 4.09
C ASP A 206 6.89 -16.57 4.59
N ARG A 207 7.48 -15.72 3.75
CA ARG A 207 8.61 -14.86 4.14
C ARG A 207 8.28 -13.94 5.30
N SER A 208 7.07 -13.37 5.32
CA SER A 208 6.64 -12.48 6.38
C SER A 208 6.50 -13.23 7.72
N ILE A 209 5.92 -14.41 7.70
CA ILE A 209 5.80 -15.27 8.89
C ILE A 209 7.18 -15.71 9.40
N GLU A 210 8.11 -16.11 8.51
CA GLU A 210 9.51 -16.45 8.86
C GLU A 210 10.22 -15.26 9.53
N MET A 211 9.87 -14.02 9.15
CA MET A 211 10.39 -12.80 9.77
C MET A 211 9.62 -12.39 11.04
N GLY A 212 8.61 -13.14 11.48
CA GLY A 212 7.74 -12.81 12.62
C GLY A 212 6.78 -11.64 12.34
N LYS A 213 6.48 -11.33 11.07
CA LYS A 213 5.67 -10.17 10.67
C LYS A 213 4.27 -10.57 10.23
N LYS A 214 3.33 -9.64 10.43
CA LYS A 214 2.01 -9.65 9.82
C LYS A 214 2.10 -9.11 8.38
N VAL A 215 1.12 -9.44 7.54
CA VAL A 215 1.02 -8.87 6.19
C VAL A 215 -0.14 -7.89 6.13
N ASN A 216 0.15 -6.60 5.98
CA ASN A 216 -0.87 -5.63 5.60
C ASN A 216 -1.22 -5.84 4.13
N MET A 217 -2.49 -6.13 3.87
CA MET A 217 -3.04 -6.44 2.55
C MET A 217 -3.54 -5.20 1.80
N GLY A 218 -3.40 -4.00 2.40
CA GLY A 218 -3.93 -2.75 1.87
C GLY A 218 -5.45 -2.61 2.00
N LEU A 219 -6.00 -1.60 1.33
CA LEU A 219 -7.43 -1.25 1.34
C LEU A 219 -8.30 -2.25 0.56
N GLY A 220 -9.58 -2.32 0.90
CA GLY A 220 -10.57 -3.18 0.25
C GLY A 220 -10.82 -2.83 -1.22
N ILE A 221 -10.75 -1.55 -1.58
CA ILE A 221 -10.89 -0.93 -2.90
C ILE A 221 -12.20 -1.31 -3.61
N ASN A 222 -12.45 -2.59 -3.85
CA ASN A 222 -13.68 -3.09 -4.46
C ASN A 222 -14.00 -4.51 -3.95
N GLU A 223 -15.21 -4.97 -4.26
CA GLU A 223 -15.72 -6.27 -3.79
C GLU A 223 -14.83 -7.45 -4.20
N GLY A 224 -14.26 -7.42 -5.40
CA GLY A 224 -13.37 -8.49 -5.89
C GLY A 224 -12.08 -8.60 -5.09
N ILE A 225 -11.44 -7.46 -4.81
CA ILE A 225 -10.22 -7.38 -3.99
C ILE A 225 -10.55 -7.76 -2.55
N ARG A 226 -11.67 -7.29 -1.99
CA ARG A 226 -12.11 -7.65 -0.64
C ARG A 226 -12.35 -9.16 -0.52
N LYS A 227 -13.06 -9.78 -1.46
CA LYS A 227 -13.26 -11.24 -1.52
C LYS A 227 -11.94 -12.00 -1.63
N PHE A 228 -10.98 -11.49 -2.41
CA PHE A 228 -9.65 -12.09 -2.52
C PHE A 228 -8.93 -12.10 -1.16
N LYS A 229 -8.96 -11.01 -0.41
CA LYS A 229 -8.33 -10.90 0.93
C LYS A 229 -9.02 -11.82 1.94
N LEU A 230 -10.34 -11.77 2.02
CA LEU A 230 -11.14 -12.59 2.95
C LEU A 230 -10.99 -14.10 2.67
N LYS A 231 -10.82 -14.49 1.42
CA LYS A 231 -10.54 -15.87 1.02
C LYS A 231 -9.31 -16.44 1.75
N TRP A 232 -8.29 -15.62 1.98
CA TRP A 232 -7.06 -15.97 2.69
C TRP A 232 -7.18 -15.91 4.22
N GLY A 233 -8.30 -15.43 4.74
CA GLY A 233 -8.55 -15.25 6.17
C GLY A 233 -8.12 -13.87 6.69
N ALA A 234 -7.94 -12.90 5.80
CA ALA A 234 -7.63 -11.54 6.21
C ALA A 234 -8.73 -10.99 7.14
N LYS A 235 -8.29 -10.25 8.15
CA LYS A 235 -9.13 -9.53 9.11
C LYS A 235 -9.04 -8.04 8.83
N VAL A 236 -10.06 -7.29 9.25
CA VAL A 236 -9.99 -5.82 9.26
C VAL A 236 -8.93 -5.37 10.26
N LEU A 237 -8.02 -4.52 9.82
CA LEU A 237 -6.99 -3.90 10.65
C LEU A 237 -7.52 -2.61 11.27
N ALA A 238 -8.08 -1.74 10.45
CA ALA A 238 -8.63 -0.46 10.85
C ALA A 238 -9.59 0.08 9.77
N PRO A 239 -10.60 0.90 10.14
CA PRO A 239 -11.33 1.72 9.18
C PRO A 239 -10.40 2.70 8.48
N PHE A 240 -10.80 3.16 7.28
CA PHE A 240 -10.08 4.17 6.51
C PHE A 240 -11.06 5.25 6.06
N TYR A 241 -10.72 6.50 6.36
CA TYR A 241 -11.38 7.68 5.83
C TYR A 241 -10.30 8.59 5.25
N LEU A 242 -10.41 8.88 3.96
CA LEU A 242 -9.67 9.97 3.33
C LEU A 242 -10.57 11.20 3.34
N MET A 243 -10.07 12.26 3.93
CA MET A 243 -10.81 13.51 4.12
C MET A 243 -10.00 14.68 3.61
N GLU A 244 -10.68 15.73 3.17
CA GLU A 244 -10.02 16.96 2.76
C GLU A 244 -10.66 18.21 3.37
N ARG A 245 -9.85 19.25 3.47
CA ARG A 245 -10.25 20.60 3.80
C ARG A 245 -9.39 21.60 3.03
N TYR A 246 -10.02 22.62 2.46
CA TYR A 246 -9.34 23.78 1.92
C TYR A 246 -9.23 24.84 3.02
N CYS A 247 -8.02 25.30 3.29
CA CYS A 247 -7.79 26.44 4.15
C CYS A 247 -8.05 27.70 3.33
N GLN A 248 -8.85 28.62 3.84
CA GLN A 248 -9.07 29.92 3.17
C GLN A 248 -7.72 30.60 2.96
N GLU A 249 -7.45 31.08 1.76
CA GLU A 249 -6.36 32.02 1.52
C GLU A 249 -6.57 33.19 2.48
N ILE A 250 -5.60 33.46 3.32
CA ILE A 250 -5.55 34.74 4.02
C ILE A 250 -5.35 35.77 2.92
N SER A 251 -6.45 36.45 2.53
CA SER A 251 -6.36 37.61 1.64
C SER A 251 -5.42 38.61 2.30
N LEU A 252 -4.18 38.65 1.83
CA LEU A 252 -3.26 39.72 2.17
C LEU A 252 -3.76 40.97 1.44
N PHE A 253 -4.56 41.78 2.14
CA PHE A 253 -4.80 43.17 1.77
C PHE A 253 -3.60 44.02 2.18
#